data_0324c79f04874cfb236f6f948ebbcea1
#
_entry.id   0324c79f04874cfb236f6f948ebbcea1
#
_cell.length_a   1.000
_cell.length_b   1.000
_cell.length_c   1.000
_cell.angle_alpha   90.00
_cell.angle_beta   90.00
_cell.angle_gamma   90.00
#
_symmetry.space_group_name_H-M   'P 1'
#
loop_
_entity.id
_entity.type
_entity.pdbx_description
1 polymer ?
#
loop_
_entity_poly.entity_id
_entity_poly.type
_entity_poly.pdbx_seq_one_letter_code
_entity_poly.pdbx_strand_id
1 'polypeptide(L)'
;MQKLVVGIDLGGTKMAGALVDSEGNLVGPILKVPTPAHDGRAAMLDAIAELAGKVIAAGTTNTGEWTIAGVGIGTAGVVDVTTGSIVASTDAISEWAGTQVREGVGQRLKEAGYNVPIHVENDVDAHAGGEAWLGAGRGARCAIVVAVGTGVGGAVVIDGQTWRGTHHLAGDLGHFPAVGAQGEPCTCGRFGHLEAVSAGPQIYRRYLALGGDAQVSGTRELETRAEAGDELAAQVYRDSAQALANVLVGLAYTLDPDCIIISGGLANAGKCWWAPLQETFKAQLSGPLENLELVSAQLGSTAPIVGAARGAWQLIN
;
A
#
# COMPACT_ATOMS: atom_id res chain seq x y z
N MET A 1 -24.43 7.73 -21.68
CA MET A 1 -24.39 7.19 -20.29
C MET A 1 -22.93 7.04 -19.91
N GLN A 2 -22.46 7.75 -18.88
CA GLN A 2 -21.08 7.68 -18.40
C GLN A 2 -20.86 6.35 -17.66
N LYS A 3 -19.74 5.68 -17.89
CA LYS A 3 -19.36 4.51 -17.11
C LYS A 3 -18.58 4.94 -15.88
N LEU A 4 -18.85 4.32 -14.74
CA LEU A 4 -18.09 4.48 -13.49
C LEU A 4 -17.71 3.11 -12.94
N VAL A 5 -16.62 3.03 -12.19
CA VAL A 5 -16.24 1.84 -11.44
C VAL A 5 -16.17 2.17 -9.95
N VAL A 6 -16.38 1.16 -9.12
CA VAL A 6 -16.15 1.27 -7.67
C VAL A 6 -14.71 0.88 -7.40
N GLY A 7 -13.94 1.75 -6.72
CA GLY A 7 -12.63 1.41 -6.15
C GLY A 7 -12.76 1.21 -4.64
N ILE A 8 -12.19 0.13 -4.11
CA ILE A 8 -12.20 -0.20 -2.68
C ILE A 8 -10.77 -0.46 -2.21
N ASP A 9 -10.40 0.19 -1.12
CA ASP A 9 -9.21 -0.07 -0.31
C ASP A 9 -9.61 -0.81 0.96
N LEU A 10 -9.16 -2.05 1.12
CA LEU A 10 -9.47 -2.91 2.25
C LEU A 10 -8.25 -3.07 3.15
N GLY A 11 -8.19 -2.27 4.21
CA GLY A 11 -7.21 -2.40 5.27
C GLY A 11 -7.72 -3.24 6.45
N GLY A 12 -6.80 -3.63 7.34
CA GLY A 12 -7.13 -4.48 8.51
C GLY A 12 -8.07 -3.86 9.56
N THR A 13 -8.23 -2.52 9.57
CA THR A 13 -9.07 -1.82 10.58
C THR A 13 -10.23 -1.06 9.96
N LYS A 14 -10.09 -0.61 8.74
CA LYS A 14 -11.10 0.15 8.00
C LYS A 14 -11.02 -0.16 6.52
N MET A 15 -12.17 -0.11 5.86
CA MET A 15 -12.29 -0.12 4.40
C MET A 15 -12.72 1.27 3.93
N ALA A 16 -12.25 1.67 2.74
CA ALA A 16 -12.66 2.89 2.09
C ALA A 16 -13.04 2.62 0.63
N GLY A 17 -14.05 3.31 0.11
CA GLY A 17 -14.45 3.13 -1.28
C GLY A 17 -15.05 4.41 -1.88
N ALA A 18 -14.91 4.53 -3.20
CA ALA A 18 -15.46 5.64 -3.97
C ALA A 18 -15.79 5.20 -5.41
N LEU A 19 -16.61 5.99 -6.09
CA LEU A 19 -16.76 5.90 -7.55
C LEU A 19 -15.59 6.62 -8.23
N VAL A 20 -15.14 6.04 -9.33
CA VAL A 20 -14.02 6.56 -10.13
C VAL A 20 -14.40 6.51 -11.61
N ASP A 21 -14.19 7.63 -12.32
CA ASP A 21 -14.43 7.71 -13.76
C ASP A 21 -13.25 7.13 -14.58
N SER A 22 -13.37 7.17 -15.91
CA SER A 22 -12.35 6.64 -16.82
C SER A 22 -11.04 7.44 -16.84
N GLU A 23 -11.04 8.64 -16.30
CA GLU A 23 -9.85 9.49 -16.16
C GLU A 23 -9.21 9.35 -14.78
N GLY A 24 -9.85 8.57 -13.86
CA GLY A 24 -9.39 8.33 -12.51
C GLY A 24 -9.86 9.37 -11.49
N ASN A 25 -10.77 10.28 -11.88
CA ASN A 25 -11.34 11.24 -10.95
C ASN A 25 -12.34 10.57 -10.02
N LEU A 26 -12.31 10.95 -8.74
CA LEU A 26 -13.31 10.52 -7.77
C LEU A 26 -14.66 11.21 -8.05
N VAL A 27 -15.71 10.41 -8.10
CA VAL A 27 -17.08 10.88 -8.31
C VAL A 27 -17.90 10.68 -7.03
N GLY A 28 -18.29 11.77 -6.39
CA GLY A 28 -18.98 11.74 -5.09
C GLY A 28 -18.04 11.53 -3.90
N PRO A 29 -18.57 11.13 -2.73
CA PRO A 29 -17.80 11.02 -1.49
C PRO A 29 -17.00 9.72 -1.40
N ILE A 30 -15.88 9.78 -0.67
CA ILE A 30 -15.21 8.57 -0.17
C ILE A 30 -15.96 8.10 1.07
N LEU A 31 -16.51 6.90 1.02
CA LEU A 31 -17.14 6.27 2.18
C LEU A 31 -16.12 5.43 2.94
N LYS A 32 -16.20 5.44 4.26
CA LYS A 32 -15.32 4.67 5.16
C LYS A 32 -16.17 3.88 6.13
N VAL A 33 -15.82 2.60 6.31
CA VAL A 33 -16.48 1.69 7.26
C VAL A 33 -15.42 0.88 8.02
N PRO A 34 -15.71 0.42 9.24
CA PRO A 34 -14.85 -0.51 9.95
C PRO A 34 -14.69 -1.82 9.18
N THR A 35 -13.51 -2.44 9.28
CA THR A 35 -13.26 -3.79 8.73
C THR A 35 -13.64 -4.82 9.78
N PRO A 36 -14.53 -5.80 9.49
CA PRO A 36 -14.84 -6.91 10.39
C PRO A 36 -13.73 -7.98 10.35
N ALA A 37 -12.49 -7.57 10.62
CA ALA A 37 -11.29 -8.37 10.38
C ALA A 37 -11.24 -9.69 11.18
N HIS A 38 -11.99 -9.80 12.26
CA HIS A 38 -12.01 -10.97 13.15
C HIS A 38 -13.32 -11.77 13.11
N ASP A 39 -14.27 -11.37 12.24
CA ASP A 39 -15.60 -11.99 12.15
C ASP A 39 -15.67 -13.08 11.06
N GLY A 40 -14.51 -13.44 10.49
CA GLY A 40 -14.37 -14.47 9.48
C GLY A 40 -14.64 -14.00 8.05
N ARG A 41 -14.28 -14.88 7.08
CA ARG A 41 -14.32 -14.56 5.64
C ARG A 41 -15.70 -14.15 5.12
N ALA A 42 -16.78 -14.76 5.63
CA ALA A 42 -18.13 -14.45 5.16
C ALA A 42 -18.51 -13.00 5.51
N ALA A 43 -18.28 -12.57 6.74
CA ALA A 43 -18.53 -11.20 7.19
C ALA A 43 -17.70 -10.18 6.40
N MET A 44 -16.45 -10.54 6.06
CA MET A 44 -15.60 -9.70 5.21
C MET A 44 -16.18 -9.51 3.81
N LEU A 45 -16.61 -10.60 3.17
CA LEU A 45 -17.21 -10.55 1.83
C LEU A 45 -18.53 -9.77 1.82
N ASP A 46 -19.34 -9.93 2.87
CA ASP A 46 -20.58 -9.17 3.06
C ASP A 46 -20.28 -7.66 3.20
N ALA A 47 -19.33 -7.29 4.04
CA ALA A 47 -18.95 -5.91 4.27
C ALA A 47 -18.38 -5.21 3.02
N ILE A 48 -17.59 -5.93 2.20
CA ILE A 48 -17.08 -5.41 0.92
C ILE A 48 -18.23 -5.13 -0.05
N ALA A 49 -19.13 -6.08 -0.21
CA ALA A 49 -20.28 -5.93 -1.11
C ALA A 49 -21.25 -4.83 -0.62
N GLU A 50 -21.47 -4.72 0.69
CA GLU A 50 -22.28 -3.65 1.28
C GLU A 50 -21.64 -2.27 1.07
N LEU A 51 -20.31 -2.15 1.25
CA LEU A 51 -19.60 -0.91 0.97
C LEU A 51 -19.72 -0.51 -0.49
N ALA A 52 -19.55 -1.46 -1.42
CA ALA A 52 -19.74 -1.19 -2.84
C ALA A 52 -21.15 -0.68 -3.13
N GLY A 53 -22.19 -1.31 -2.58
CA GLY A 53 -23.58 -0.86 -2.70
C GLY A 53 -23.80 0.55 -2.15
N LYS A 54 -23.24 0.87 -0.98
CA LYS A 54 -23.30 2.21 -0.38
C LYS A 54 -22.61 3.27 -1.25
N VAL A 55 -21.43 2.95 -1.80
CA VAL A 55 -20.69 3.85 -2.71
C VAL A 55 -21.51 4.13 -3.95
N ILE A 56 -22.12 3.12 -4.55
CA ILE A 56 -23.00 3.27 -5.72
C ILE A 56 -24.18 4.18 -5.38
N ALA A 57 -24.88 3.92 -4.28
CA ALA A 57 -26.03 4.69 -3.86
C ALA A 57 -25.67 6.16 -3.56
N ALA A 58 -24.53 6.44 -2.93
CA ALA A 58 -24.07 7.78 -2.61
C ALA A 58 -23.70 8.60 -3.85
N GLY A 59 -23.21 7.95 -4.92
CA GLY A 59 -22.86 8.61 -6.18
C GLY A 59 -24.07 9.02 -7.03
N THR A 60 -25.25 8.39 -6.80
CA THR A 60 -26.45 8.63 -7.62
C THR A 60 -27.08 10.01 -7.44
N THR A 61 -26.72 10.75 -6.41
CA THR A 61 -27.41 11.99 -6.05
C THR A 61 -26.99 13.22 -6.83
N ASN A 62 -25.88 13.19 -7.61
CA ASN A 62 -25.28 14.41 -8.17
C ASN A 62 -24.83 14.34 -9.64
N THR A 63 -24.99 13.24 -10.33
CA THR A 63 -24.45 13.10 -11.70
C THR A 63 -25.53 12.58 -12.65
N GLY A 64 -25.51 13.00 -13.90
CA GLY A 64 -26.44 12.56 -14.96
C GLY A 64 -26.52 11.04 -15.14
N GLU A 65 -27.06 10.55 -16.25
CA GLU A 65 -27.17 9.12 -16.53
C GLU A 65 -25.80 8.43 -16.57
N TRP A 66 -25.55 7.48 -15.63
CA TRP A 66 -24.34 6.67 -15.57
C TRP A 66 -24.64 5.19 -15.26
N THR A 67 -23.67 4.33 -15.49
CA THR A 67 -23.77 2.89 -15.18
C THR A 67 -22.48 2.42 -14.50
N ILE A 68 -22.64 1.48 -13.57
CA ILE A 68 -21.48 0.80 -12.97
C ILE A 68 -20.95 -0.23 -13.96
N ALA A 69 -19.67 -0.10 -14.29
CA ALA A 69 -19.00 -0.95 -15.26
C ALA A 69 -18.11 -2.03 -14.61
N GLY A 70 -17.72 -1.85 -13.33
CA GLY A 70 -16.87 -2.80 -12.63
C GLY A 70 -16.61 -2.40 -11.18
N VAL A 71 -15.97 -3.31 -10.43
CA VAL A 71 -15.48 -3.10 -9.06
C VAL A 71 -14.03 -3.51 -8.98
N GLY A 72 -13.17 -2.65 -8.44
CA GLY A 72 -11.79 -2.94 -8.09
C GLY A 72 -11.59 -2.97 -6.58
N ILE A 73 -10.85 -3.93 -6.09
CA ILE A 73 -10.60 -4.18 -4.66
C ILE A 73 -9.11 -4.34 -4.45
N GLY A 74 -8.50 -3.40 -3.70
CA GLY A 74 -7.17 -3.54 -3.13
C GLY A 74 -7.30 -4.13 -1.72
N THR A 75 -6.62 -5.21 -1.42
CA THR A 75 -6.74 -5.92 -0.14
C THR A 75 -5.40 -6.35 0.42
N ALA A 76 -5.29 -6.38 1.74
CA ALA A 76 -4.15 -7.00 2.40
C ALA A 76 -4.02 -8.48 2.03
N GLY A 77 -2.77 -8.97 1.97
CA GLY A 77 -2.42 -10.34 1.63
C GLY A 77 -1.88 -10.50 0.21
N VAL A 78 -1.40 -11.70 -0.08
CA VAL A 78 -0.90 -12.08 -1.41
C VAL A 78 -2.09 -12.49 -2.26
N VAL A 79 -2.30 -11.81 -3.38
CA VAL A 79 -3.47 -12.01 -4.24
C VAL A 79 -3.06 -12.63 -5.57
N ASP A 80 -3.67 -13.76 -5.92
CA ASP A 80 -3.69 -14.21 -7.31
C ASP A 80 -4.71 -13.38 -8.09
N VAL A 81 -4.25 -12.42 -8.83
CA VAL A 81 -5.13 -11.52 -9.61
C VAL A 81 -5.87 -12.22 -10.74
N THR A 82 -5.40 -13.40 -11.18
CA THR A 82 -6.05 -14.20 -12.24
C THR A 82 -7.36 -14.78 -11.74
N THR A 83 -7.35 -15.32 -10.52
CA THR A 83 -8.52 -15.91 -9.88
C THR A 83 -9.28 -14.93 -8.98
N GLY A 84 -8.59 -13.90 -8.46
CA GLY A 84 -9.10 -12.98 -7.45
C GLY A 84 -9.18 -13.62 -6.07
N SER A 85 -8.29 -14.58 -5.78
CA SER A 85 -8.22 -15.29 -4.51
C SER A 85 -7.02 -14.85 -3.67
N ILE A 86 -7.13 -14.98 -2.36
CA ILE A 86 -6.07 -14.71 -1.41
C ILE A 86 -5.20 -15.95 -1.27
N VAL A 87 -3.97 -15.91 -1.76
CA VAL A 87 -3.01 -17.03 -1.70
C VAL A 87 -2.43 -17.18 -0.30
N ALA A 88 -2.08 -16.05 0.33
CA ALA A 88 -1.54 -16.01 1.68
C ALA A 88 -1.92 -14.69 2.36
N SER A 89 -2.02 -14.71 3.68
CA SER A 89 -2.24 -13.51 4.49
C SER A 89 -1.62 -13.68 5.87
N THR A 90 -1.40 -12.57 6.55
CA THR A 90 -1.10 -12.53 7.99
C THR A 90 -2.40 -12.67 8.80
N ASP A 91 -2.28 -12.81 10.13
CA ASP A 91 -3.42 -12.90 11.05
C ASP A 91 -4.17 -11.57 11.25
N ALA A 92 -3.79 -10.51 10.52
CA ALA A 92 -4.47 -9.21 10.56
C ALA A 92 -5.95 -9.31 10.14
N ILE A 93 -6.28 -10.29 9.29
CA ILE A 93 -7.65 -10.64 8.91
C ILE A 93 -7.80 -12.15 9.11
N SER A 94 -8.71 -12.53 10.00
CA SER A 94 -8.95 -13.93 10.35
C SER A 94 -9.48 -14.73 9.16
N GLU A 95 -8.92 -15.93 8.94
CA GLU A 95 -9.33 -16.87 7.87
C GLU A 95 -9.26 -16.30 6.45
N TRP A 96 -8.44 -15.23 6.23
CA TRP A 96 -8.42 -14.55 4.94
C TRP A 96 -7.72 -15.36 3.85
N ALA A 97 -6.66 -16.09 4.16
CA ALA A 97 -5.99 -16.98 3.22
C ALA A 97 -6.97 -18.03 2.66
N GLY A 98 -6.90 -18.28 1.33
CA GLY A 98 -7.80 -19.19 0.61
C GLY A 98 -9.18 -18.60 0.25
N THR A 99 -9.46 -17.35 0.63
CA THR A 99 -10.74 -16.69 0.31
C THR A 99 -10.83 -16.36 -1.18
N GLN A 100 -11.93 -16.75 -1.82
CA GLN A 100 -12.27 -16.47 -3.22
C GLN A 100 -12.99 -15.09 -3.28
N VAL A 101 -12.23 -13.99 -3.19
CA VAL A 101 -12.82 -12.64 -3.04
C VAL A 101 -13.64 -12.26 -4.26
N ARG A 102 -13.10 -12.46 -5.48
CA ARG A 102 -13.82 -12.15 -6.73
C ARG A 102 -15.15 -12.84 -6.80
N GLU A 103 -15.18 -14.16 -6.58
CA GLU A 103 -16.39 -14.95 -6.65
C GLU A 103 -17.37 -14.58 -5.54
N GLY A 104 -16.89 -14.52 -4.29
CA GLY A 104 -17.71 -14.26 -3.12
C GLY A 104 -18.36 -12.88 -3.13
N VAL A 105 -17.62 -11.83 -3.53
CA VAL A 105 -18.16 -10.47 -3.68
C VAL A 105 -19.06 -10.40 -4.91
N GLY A 106 -18.66 -11.06 -6.03
CA GLY A 106 -19.45 -11.09 -7.26
C GLY A 106 -20.83 -11.67 -7.09
N GLN A 107 -20.96 -12.76 -6.33
CA GLN A 107 -22.26 -13.35 -6.02
C GLN A 107 -23.16 -12.37 -5.26
N ARG A 108 -22.65 -11.73 -4.22
CA ARG A 108 -23.40 -10.77 -3.39
C ARG A 108 -23.85 -9.53 -4.17
N LEU A 109 -22.98 -9.02 -5.00
CA LEU A 109 -23.31 -7.89 -5.87
C LEU A 109 -24.36 -8.28 -6.92
N LYS A 110 -24.29 -9.48 -7.48
CA LYS A 110 -25.30 -10.00 -8.41
C LYS A 110 -26.66 -10.13 -7.74
N GLU A 111 -26.72 -10.62 -6.50
CA GLU A 111 -27.95 -10.68 -5.70
C GLU A 111 -28.53 -9.30 -5.40
N ALA A 112 -27.65 -8.28 -5.26
CA ALA A 112 -28.03 -6.88 -5.14
C ALA A 112 -28.37 -6.18 -6.48
N GLY A 113 -28.35 -6.91 -7.61
CA GLY A 113 -28.71 -6.40 -8.94
C GLY A 113 -27.51 -5.87 -9.77
N TYR A 114 -26.28 -6.02 -9.29
CA TYR A 114 -25.07 -5.59 -10.00
C TYR A 114 -24.29 -6.79 -10.55
N ASN A 115 -24.41 -7.04 -11.83
CA ASN A 115 -23.66 -8.10 -12.52
C ASN A 115 -22.50 -7.48 -13.30
N VAL A 116 -21.39 -7.20 -12.61
CA VAL A 116 -20.24 -6.47 -13.15
C VAL A 116 -18.93 -7.24 -12.89
N PRO A 117 -17.89 -7.07 -13.73
CA PRO A 117 -16.57 -7.66 -13.48
C PRO A 117 -15.93 -7.10 -12.21
N ILE A 118 -15.15 -7.97 -11.54
CA ILE A 118 -14.45 -7.61 -10.30
C ILE A 118 -12.96 -7.88 -10.46
N HIS A 119 -12.17 -6.85 -10.23
CA HIS A 119 -10.73 -6.92 -10.09
C HIS A 119 -10.36 -7.02 -8.60
N VAL A 120 -9.39 -7.88 -8.26
CA VAL A 120 -8.86 -8.00 -6.90
C VAL A 120 -7.35 -8.01 -6.99
N GLU A 121 -6.69 -7.18 -6.20
CA GLU A 121 -5.23 -7.10 -6.12
C GLU A 121 -4.76 -6.78 -4.70
N ASN A 122 -3.46 -6.87 -4.47
CA ASN A 122 -2.87 -6.45 -3.20
C ASN A 122 -3.04 -4.93 -2.98
N ASP A 123 -3.15 -4.47 -1.73
CA ASP A 123 -3.35 -3.07 -1.37
C ASP A 123 -2.15 -2.17 -1.77
N VAL A 124 -0.92 -2.68 -1.65
CA VAL A 124 0.28 -1.94 -2.09
C VAL A 124 0.38 -1.93 -3.62
N ASP A 125 -0.02 -3.00 -4.31
CA ASP A 125 -0.14 -3.05 -5.76
C ASP A 125 -1.15 -2.02 -6.26
N ALA A 126 -2.32 -1.95 -5.63
CA ALA A 126 -3.33 -0.95 -5.93
C ALA A 126 -2.81 0.47 -5.69
N HIS A 127 -2.12 0.69 -4.55
CA HIS A 127 -1.49 1.98 -4.26
C HIS A 127 -0.51 2.38 -5.37
N ALA A 128 0.35 1.46 -5.77
CA ALA A 128 1.33 1.69 -6.84
C ALA A 128 0.65 1.94 -8.20
N GLY A 129 -0.40 1.19 -8.51
CA GLY A 129 -1.23 1.41 -9.70
C GLY A 129 -1.83 2.81 -9.74
N GLY A 130 -2.30 3.33 -8.61
CA GLY A 130 -2.82 4.70 -8.46
C GLY A 130 -1.74 5.75 -8.72
N GLU A 131 -0.60 5.65 -8.03
CA GLU A 131 0.53 6.57 -8.19
C GLU A 131 1.12 6.56 -9.60
N ALA A 132 1.17 5.40 -10.26
CA ALA A 132 1.61 5.28 -11.65
C ALA A 132 0.59 5.85 -12.65
N TRP A 133 -0.69 5.84 -12.31
CA TRP A 133 -1.72 6.38 -13.19
C TRP A 133 -1.83 7.90 -13.11
N LEU A 134 -1.96 8.44 -11.89
CA LEU A 134 -2.30 9.85 -11.67
C LEU A 134 -1.35 10.59 -10.73
N GLY A 135 -0.45 9.89 -10.05
CA GLY A 135 0.43 10.44 -9.03
C GLY A 135 1.87 10.62 -9.47
N ALA A 136 2.78 10.45 -8.53
CA ALA A 136 4.22 10.70 -8.71
C ALA A 136 4.90 9.80 -9.75
N GLY A 137 4.30 8.65 -10.09
CA GLY A 137 4.80 7.72 -11.11
C GLY A 137 4.21 7.93 -12.51
N ARG A 138 3.41 8.98 -12.70
CA ARG A 138 2.76 9.21 -13.99
C ARG A 138 3.78 9.44 -15.11
N GLY A 139 3.70 8.60 -16.14
CA GLY A 139 4.59 8.66 -17.30
C GLY A 139 5.92 7.93 -17.12
N ALA A 140 6.24 7.41 -15.96
CA ALA A 140 7.39 6.55 -15.75
C ALA A 140 7.21 5.21 -16.48
N ARG A 141 8.27 4.72 -17.10
CA ARG A 141 8.33 3.38 -17.69
C ARG A 141 8.57 2.32 -16.60
N CYS A 142 9.42 2.64 -15.64
CA CYS A 142 9.69 1.82 -14.48
C CYS A 142 9.61 2.70 -13.22
N ALA A 143 8.70 2.39 -12.30
CA ALA A 143 8.60 3.03 -11.00
C ALA A 143 8.59 1.98 -9.89
N ILE A 144 9.26 2.28 -8.78
CA ILE A 144 9.18 1.49 -7.56
C ILE A 144 8.37 2.30 -6.55
N VAL A 145 7.31 1.71 -6.01
CA VAL A 145 6.53 2.32 -4.93
C VAL A 145 6.83 1.59 -3.64
N VAL A 146 7.13 2.34 -2.60
CA VAL A 146 7.48 1.81 -1.27
C VAL A 146 6.56 2.43 -0.25
N ALA A 147 5.77 1.60 0.41
CA ALA A 147 4.88 2.01 1.48
C ALA A 147 5.51 1.66 2.84
N VAL A 148 5.87 2.67 3.63
CA VAL A 148 6.45 2.51 4.96
C VAL A 148 5.46 3.04 5.99
N GLY A 149 4.83 2.14 6.74
CA GLY A 149 3.78 2.46 7.70
C GLY A 149 3.77 1.49 8.89
N THR A 150 2.65 0.81 9.12
CA THR A 150 2.53 -0.27 10.11
C THR A 150 3.41 -1.47 9.74
N GLY A 151 3.58 -1.73 8.45
CA GLY A 151 4.55 -2.63 7.86
C GLY A 151 5.39 -1.91 6.80
N VAL A 152 6.19 -2.67 6.07
CA VAL A 152 6.93 -2.21 4.89
C VAL A 152 6.51 -3.08 3.71
N GLY A 153 5.92 -2.47 2.71
CA GLY A 153 5.59 -3.12 1.45
C GLY A 153 6.11 -2.32 0.26
N GLY A 154 6.05 -2.92 -0.91
CA GLY A 154 6.39 -2.22 -2.14
C GLY A 154 5.81 -2.92 -3.34
N ALA A 155 5.84 -2.22 -4.46
CA ALA A 155 5.42 -2.74 -5.75
C ALA A 155 6.31 -2.14 -6.86
N VAL A 156 6.50 -2.91 -7.91
CA VAL A 156 7.20 -2.48 -9.12
C VAL A 156 6.17 -2.26 -10.22
N VAL A 157 6.21 -1.11 -10.85
CA VAL A 157 5.34 -0.78 -12.00
C VAL A 157 6.21 -0.64 -13.25
N ILE A 158 5.89 -1.41 -14.28
CA ILE A 158 6.59 -1.39 -15.57
C ILE A 158 5.58 -1.08 -16.67
N ASP A 159 5.87 -0.08 -17.49
CA ASP A 159 4.99 0.40 -18.58
C ASP A 159 3.54 0.61 -18.09
N GLY A 160 3.44 1.18 -16.89
CA GLY A 160 2.17 1.45 -16.24
C GLY A 160 1.43 0.22 -15.70
N GLN A 161 2.00 -0.98 -15.69
CA GLN A 161 1.41 -2.20 -15.14
C GLN A 161 2.17 -2.65 -13.90
N THR A 162 1.46 -2.99 -12.83
CA THR A 162 2.08 -3.53 -11.62
C THR A 162 2.63 -4.92 -11.91
N TRP A 163 3.94 -5.10 -11.70
CA TRP A 163 4.64 -6.37 -11.88
C TRP A 163 4.50 -7.24 -10.63
N ARG A 164 3.73 -8.30 -10.73
CA ARG A 164 3.38 -9.16 -9.58
C ARG A 164 4.27 -10.38 -9.42
N GLY A 165 5.06 -10.73 -10.47
CA GLY A 165 5.88 -11.94 -10.49
C GLY A 165 5.07 -13.24 -10.56
N THR A 166 5.78 -14.35 -10.59
CA THR A 166 5.18 -15.69 -10.72
C THR A 166 4.42 -16.13 -9.46
N HIS A 167 4.84 -15.66 -8.30
CA HIS A 167 4.27 -16.03 -7.00
C HIS A 167 3.48 -14.90 -6.35
N HIS A 168 3.15 -13.85 -7.11
CA HIS A 168 2.41 -12.66 -6.66
C HIS A 168 3.07 -11.89 -5.50
N LEU A 169 4.41 -11.97 -5.40
CA LEU A 169 5.23 -11.38 -4.33
C LEU A 169 6.28 -10.39 -4.84
N ALA A 170 6.25 -10.04 -6.13
CA ALA A 170 7.22 -9.08 -6.64
C ALA A 170 7.00 -7.71 -5.99
N GLY A 171 8.08 -7.15 -5.43
CA GLY A 171 7.99 -5.88 -4.73
C GLY A 171 7.77 -5.98 -3.22
N ASP A 172 7.59 -7.16 -2.65
CA ASP A 172 7.46 -7.36 -1.19
C ASP A 172 8.81 -7.14 -0.47
N LEU A 173 9.25 -5.88 -0.47
CA LEU A 173 10.58 -5.52 0.06
C LEU A 173 10.67 -5.52 1.58
N GLY A 174 9.57 -5.54 2.28
CA GLY A 174 9.56 -5.64 3.75
C GLY A 174 10.31 -6.85 4.26
N HIS A 175 10.36 -7.91 3.45
CA HIS A 175 11.04 -9.16 3.78
C HIS A 175 12.45 -9.31 3.18
N PHE A 176 13.00 -8.25 2.59
CA PHE A 176 14.41 -8.27 2.17
C PHE A 176 15.33 -8.27 3.39
N PRO A 177 16.42 -9.06 3.36
CA PRO A 177 17.49 -8.93 4.35
C PRO A 177 18.04 -7.49 4.32
N ALA A 178 18.15 -6.86 5.48
CA ALA A 178 18.57 -5.47 5.56
C ALA A 178 19.76 -5.28 6.51
N VAL A 179 20.64 -4.36 6.15
CA VAL A 179 21.73 -3.92 7.01
C VAL A 179 21.15 -3.26 8.26
N GLY A 180 21.66 -3.64 9.44
CA GLY A 180 21.12 -3.16 10.73
C GLY A 180 19.91 -3.92 11.26
N ALA A 181 19.39 -4.90 10.50
CA ALA A 181 18.28 -5.74 10.92
C ALA A 181 18.70 -7.11 11.46
N GLN A 182 20.02 -7.42 11.49
CA GLN A 182 20.53 -8.72 11.92
C GLN A 182 20.06 -9.03 13.34
N GLY A 183 19.39 -10.17 13.51
CA GLY A 183 18.85 -10.61 14.80
C GLY A 183 17.53 -9.96 15.22
N GLU A 184 17.04 -8.93 14.50
CA GLU A 184 15.75 -8.31 14.78
C GLU A 184 14.58 -9.20 14.31
N PRO A 185 13.59 -9.46 15.18
CA PRO A 185 12.44 -10.29 14.82
C PRO A 185 11.50 -9.53 13.89
N CYS A 186 11.11 -10.18 12.79
CA CYS A 186 10.11 -9.71 11.85
C CYS A 186 8.72 -10.27 12.16
N THR A 187 7.68 -9.57 11.80
CA THR A 187 6.27 -10.00 11.96
C THR A 187 5.95 -11.31 11.24
N CYS A 188 6.71 -11.68 10.20
CA CYS A 188 6.58 -12.96 9.50
C CYS A 188 7.18 -14.17 10.27
N GLY A 189 7.66 -13.98 11.49
CA GLY A 189 8.27 -15.04 12.33
C GLY A 189 9.75 -15.32 12.01
N ARG A 190 10.37 -14.62 11.06
CA ARG A 190 11.80 -14.72 10.73
C ARG A 190 12.57 -13.53 11.30
N PHE A 191 13.87 -13.46 11.01
CA PHE A 191 14.77 -12.43 11.52
C PHE A 191 15.51 -11.73 10.39
N GLY A 192 15.93 -10.48 10.64
CA GLY A 192 16.84 -9.75 9.76
C GLY A 192 16.20 -9.05 8.58
N HIS A 193 14.90 -8.92 8.56
CA HIS A 193 14.16 -8.29 7.47
C HIS A 193 14.05 -6.76 7.63
N LEU A 194 13.94 -6.05 6.51
CA LEU A 194 13.78 -4.59 6.47
C LEU A 194 12.64 -4.10 7.37
N GLU A 195 11.49 -4.76 7.32
CA GLU A 195 10.33 -4.40 8.14
C GLU A 195 10.64 -4.38 9.63
N ALA A 196 11.49 -5.30 10.12
CA ALA A 196 11.86 -5.40 11.52
C ALA A 196 12.55 -4.14 12.09
N VAL A 197 13.05 -3.26 11.21
CA VAL A 197 13.75 -2.03 11.60
C VAL A 197 13.14 -0.77 11.00
N SER A 198 12.39 -0.89 9.90
CA SER A 198 11.90 0.27 9.15
C SER A 198 10.40 0.53 9.31
N ALA A 199 9.59 -0.45 9.73
CA ALA A 199 8.19 -0.21 10.03
C ALA A 199 8.01 0.65 11.30
N GLY A 200 7.02 1.53 11.31
CA GLY A 200 6.77 2.45 12.43
C GLY A 200 6.71 1.76 13.80
N PRO A 201 5.89 0.71 14.01
CA PRO A 201 5.86 -0.02 15.28
C PRO A 201 7.21 -0.64 15.65
N GLN A 202 8.02 -1.04 14.66
CA GLN A 202 9.33 -1.64 14.92
C GLN A 202 10.40 -0.60 15.30
N ILE A 203 10.33 0.62 14.73
CA ILE A 203 11.14 1.76 15.17
C ILE A 203 10.88 2.04 16.66
N TYR A 204 9.61 2.12 17.05
CA TYR A 204 9.22 2.33 18.45
C TYR A 204 9.66 1.18 19.37
N ARG A 205 9.45 -0.07 18.96
CA ARG A 205 9.91 -1.25 19.71
C ARG A 205 11.41 -1.21 19.94
N ARG A 206 12.20 -0.87 18.91
CA ARG A 206 13.67 -0.77 19.02
C ARG A 206 14.10 0.37 19.97
N TYR A 207 13.41 1.50 19.91
CA TYR A 207 13.65 2.59 20.87
C TYR A 207 13.53 2.11 22.32
N LEU A 208 12.45 1.40 22.65
CA LEU A 208 12.24 0.84 23.99
C LEU A 208 13.30 -0.21 24.35
N ALA A 209 13.66 -1.07 23.42
CA ALA A 209 14.67 -2.13 23.63
C ALA A 209 16.07 -1.55 23.91
N LEU A 210 16.37 -0.35 23.40
CA LEU A 210 17.62 0.37 23.64
C LEU A 210 17.61 1.22 24.93
N GLY A 211 16.55 1.10 25.73
CA GLY A 211 16.42 1.82 27.01
C GLY A 211 15.72 3.17 26.91
N GLY A 212 14.99 3.42 25.84
CA GLY A 212 14.18 4.63 25.66
C GLY A 212 13.06 4.73 26.68
N ASP A 213 12.50 5.93 26.81
CA ASP A 213 11.44 6.26 27.75
C ASP A 213 10.14 5.47 27.46
N ALA A 214 9.76 4.59 28.36
CA ALA A 214 8.56 3.76 28.25
C ALA A 214 7.23 4.55 28.32
N GLN A 215 7.27 5.85 28.67
CA GLN A 215 6.08 6.71 28.67
C GLN A 215 5.76 7.28 27.28
N VAL A 216 6.65 7.13 26.29
CA VAL A 216 6.36 7.48 24.90
C VAL A 216 5.19 6.64 24.39
N SER A 217 4.17 7.30 23.84
CA SER A 217 2.90 6.64 23.46
C SER A 217 2.93 5.96 22.09
N GLY A 218 4.04 6.03 21.35
CA GLY A 218 4.19 5.40 20.03
C GLY A 218 5.05 6.20 19.06
N THR A 219 5.06 5.76 17.81
CA THR A 219 5.96 6.25 16.75
C THR A 219 5.83 7.76 16.49
N ARG A 220 4.62 8.31 16.52
CA ARG A 220 4.41 9.75 16.26
C ARG A 220 5.01 10.64 17.37
N GLU A 221 4.83 10.28 18.63
CA GLU A 221 5.46 10.99 19.74
C GLU A 221 6.98 10.84 19.69
N LEU A 222 7.45 9.62 19.37
CA LEU A 222 8.88 9.36 19.21
C LEU A 222 9.50 10.24 18.13
N GLU A 223 8.83 10.44 17.00
CA GLU A 223 9.25 11.37 15.94
C GLU A 223 9.40 12.80 16.47
N THR A 224 8.38 13.26 17.20
CA THR A 224 8.42 14.61 17.81
C THR A 224 9.63 14.76 18.74
N ARG A 225 9.96 13.76 19.51
CA ARG A 225 11.15 13.75 20.38
C ARG A 225 12.46 13.75 19.59
N ALA A 226 12.54 12.97 18.51
CA ALA A 226 13.69 12.95 17.62
C ALA A 226 13.97 14.34 17.02
N GLU A 227 12.94 15.01 16.53
CA GLU A 227 13.03 16.37 15.99
C GLU A 227 13.36 17.41 17.08
N ALA A 228 13.01 17.14 18.33
CA ALA A 228 13.35 17.99 19.50
C ALA A 228 14.74 17.72 20.09
N GLY A 229 15.52 16.78 19.53
CA GLY A 229 16.90 16.50 19.92
C GLY A 229 17.10 15.34 20.90
N ASP A 230 16.12 14.45 21.07
CA ASP A 230 16.33 13.15 21.73
C ASP A 230 17.25 12.29 20.85
N GLU A 231 18.49 12.10 21.27
CA GLU A 231 19.52 11.41 20.49
C GLU A 231 19.17 9.95 20.19
N LEU A 232 18.57 9.24 21.16
CA LEU A 232 18.19 7.85 20.98
C LEU A 232 17.00 7.71 20.00
N ALA A 233 16.01 8.60 20.12
CA ALA A 233 14.92 8.67 19.16
C ALA A 233 15.44 8.99 17.75
N ALA A 234 16.31 9.96 17.60
CA ALA A 234 16.93 10.32 16.32
C ALA A 234 17.77 9.16 15.75
N GLN A 235 18.45 8.40 16.60
CA GLN A 235 19.23 7.24 16.17
C GLN A 235 18.35 6.14 15.56
N VAL A 236 17.25 5.74 16.20
CA VAL A 236 16.39 4.67 15.67
C VAL A 236 15.70 5.08 14.37
N TYR A 237 15.37 6.38 14.19
CA TYR A 237 14.89 6.90 12.91
C TYR A 237 15.97 6.88 11.84
N ARG A 238 17.18 7.26 12.15
CA ARG A 238 18.33 7.20 11.25
C ARG A 238 18.64 5.76 10.82
N ASP A 239 18.66 4.82 11.75
CA ASP A 239 18.90 3.39 11.48
C ASP A 239 17.83 2.83 10.51
N SER A 240 16.56 3.16 10.76
CA SER A 240 15.45 2.81 9.88
C SER A 240 15.63 3.35 8.46
N ALA A 241 15.94 4.63 8.36
CA ALA A 241 16.14 5.32 7.09
C ALA A 241 17.32 4.75 6.29
N GLN A 242 18.44 4.47 6.97
CA GLN A 242 19.63 3.89 6.34
C GLN A 242 19.40 2.46 5.89
N ALA A 243 18.67 1.64 6.68
CA ALA A 243 18.31 0.29 6.29
C ALA A 243 17.47 0.28 5.01
N LEU A 244 16.47 1.16 4.94
CA LEU A 244 15.65 1.33 3.73
C LEU A 244 16.49 1.82 2.55
N ALA A 245 17.32 2.85 2.73
CA ALA A 245 18.16 3.38 1.66
C ALA A 245 19.03 2.30 1.01
N ASN A 246 19.67 1.43 1.81
CA ASN A 246 20.51 0.34 1.30
C ASN A 246 19.71 -0.66 0.43
N VAL A 247 18.48 -0.99 0.82
CA VAL A 247 17.60 -1.83 0.01
C VAL A 247 17.22 -1.13 -1.29
N LEU A 248 16.88 0.16 -1.24
CA LEU A 248 16.50 0.94 -2.42
C LEU A 248 17.66 1.11 -3.40
N VAL A 249 18.89 1.24 -2.94
CA VAL A 249 20.10 1.23 -3.80
C VAL A 249 20.20 -0.10 -4.55
N GLY A 250 20.02 -1.23 -3.89
CA GLY A 250 20.02 -2.54 -4.56
C GLY A 250 18.94 -2.65 -5.64
N LEU A 251 17.75 -2.13 -5.38
CA LEU A 251 16.66 -2.10 -6.34
C LEU A 251 16.92 -1.13 -7.50
N ALA A 252 17.55 0.02 -7.23
CA ALA A 252 17.93 0.98 -8.26
C ALA A 252 18.88 0.34 -9.27
N TYR A 253 19.92 -0.36 -8.83
CA TYR A 253 20.83 -1.09 -9.72
C TYR A 253 20.23 -2.34 -10.38
N THR A 254 19.17 -2.91 -9.82
CA THR A 254 18.51 -4.10 -10.37
C THR A 254 17.50 -3.76 -11.46
N LEU A 255 16.73 -2.69 -11.26
CA LEU A 255 15.55 -2.36 -12.08
C LEU A 255 15.74 -1.11 -12.93
N ASP A 256 16.76 -0.28 -12.65
CA ASP A 256 17.04 0.99 -13.34
C ASP A 256 15.75 1.83 -13.50
N PRO A 257 15.09 2.21 -12.38
CA PRO A 257 13.79 2.87 -12.44
C PRO A 257 13.91 4.36 -12.79
N ASP A 258 12.86 4.93 -13.38
CA ASP A 258 12.74 6.37 -13.59
C ASP A 258 12.56 7.13 -12.28
N CYS A 259 11.90 6.52 -11.28
CA CYS A 259 11.70 7.09 -9.95
C CYS A 259 11.42 6.01 -8.89
N ILE A 260 11.70 6.37 -7.63
CA ILE A 260 11.32 5.59 -6.45
C ILE A 260 10.40 6.46 -5.61
N ILE A 261 9.16 5.99 -5.39
CA ILE A 261 8.09 6.72 -4.73
C ILE A 261 7.95 6.21 -3.30
N ILE A 262 8.15 7.10 -2.34
CA ILE A 262 7.99 6.80 -0.91
C ILE A 262 6.59 7.19 -0.46
N SER A 263 5.89 6.24 0.14
CA SER A 263 4.52 6.35 0.63
C SER A 263 4.38 5.79 2.04
N GLY A 264 3.15 5.76 2.55
CA GLY A 264 2.85 5.30 3.90
C GLY A 264 3.02 6.39 4.96
N GLY A 265 2.89 6.01 6.23
CA GLY A 265 2.92 6.96 7.35
C GLY A 265 4.25 7.69 7.48
N LEU A 266 5.37 7.00 7.24
CA LEU A 266 6.71 7.56 7.34
C LEU A 266 7.07 8.49 6.16
N ALA A 267 6.35 8.46 5.06
CA ALA A 267 6.52 9.47 4.01
C ALA A 267 6.22 10.91 4.51
N ASN A 268 5.45 11.02 5.60
CA ASN A 268 5.17 12.30 6.27
C ASN A 268 6.10 12.57 7.46
N ALA A 269 7.10 11.73 7.69
CA ALA A 269 8.08 11.95 8.76
C ALA A 269 8.94 13.18 8.48
N GLY A 270 9.51 13.74 9.58
CA GLY A 270 10.36 14.91 9.53
C GLY A 270 11.78 14.63 9.00
N LYS A 271 12.63 15.62 9.19
CA LYS A 271 14.03 15.55 8.73
C LYS A 271 14.83 14.44 9.40
N CYS A 272 14.47 14.05 10.62
CA CYS A 272 15.14 12.97 11.35
C CYS A 272 15.14 11.63 10.58
N TRP A 273 14.17 11.44 9.67
CA TRP A 273 14.07 10.26 8.81
C TRP A 273 14.46 10.54 7.36
N TRP A 274 13.90 11.60 6.75
CA TRP A 274 14.13 11.90 5.33
C TRP A 274 15.59 12.26 5.01
N ALA A 275 16.26 13.05 5.87
CA ALA A 275 17.63 13.44 5.58
C ALA A 275 18.58 12.23 5.52
N PRO A 276 18.65 11.35 6.54
CA PRO A 276 19.52 10.18 6.45
C PRO A 276 19.09 9.17 5.35
N LEU A 277 17.80 9.09 4.99
CA LEU A 277 17.34 8.29 3.85
C LEU A 277 17.94 8.79 2.54
N GLN A 278 17.78 10.07 2.25
CA GLN A 278 18.27 10.69 1.02
C GLN A 278 19.81 10.74 0.95
N GLU A 279 20.46 11.09 2.04
CA GLU A 279 21.93 11.14 2.13
C GLU A 279 22.55 9.75 1.88
N THR A 280 22.04 8.71 2.55
CA THR A 280 22.53 7.34 2.40
C THR A 280 22.27 6.79 1.00
N PHE A 281 21.08 7.08 0.44
CA PHE A 281 20.72 6.65 -0.91
C PHE A 281 21.65 7.30 -1.95
N LYS A 282 21.74 8.63 -1.94
CA LYS A 282 22.57 9.38 -2.90
C LYS A 282 24.06 9.05 -2.82
N ALA A 283 24.59 8.84 -1.62
CA ALA A 283 26.01 8.51 -1.42
C ALA A 283 26.46 7.20 -2.08
N GLN A 284 25.53 6.30 -2.41
CA GLN A 284 25.83 4.99 -2.97
C GLN A 284 25.48 4.88 -4.45
N LEU A 285 24.84 5.87 -5.04
CA LEU A 285 24.54 5.90 -6.47
C LEU A 285 25.77 6.40 -7.26
N SER A 286 25.92 5.89 -8.45
CA SER A 286 27.00 6.29 -9.36
C SER A 286 26.58 6.22 -10.83
N GLY A 287 27.31 6.95 -11.66
CA GLY A 287 27.10 6.96 -13.10
C GLY A 287 25.70 7.44 -13.49
N PRO A 288 24.97 6.72 -14.36
CA PRO A 288 23.65 7.14 -14.81
C PRO A 288 22.60 7.32 -13.69
N LEU A 289 22.78 6.62 -12.56
CA LEU A 289 21.84 6.67 -11.44
C LEU A 289 22.06 7.85 -10.48
N GLU A 290 23.12 8.65 -10.63
CA GLU A 290 23.45 9.78 -9.73
C GLU A 290 22.29 10.78 -9.56
N ASN A 291 21.43 10.91 -10.58
CA ASN A 291 20.29 11.81 -10.56
C ASN A 291 18.95 11.13 -10.20
N LEU A 292 18.96 9.83 -9.87
CA LEU A 292 17.75 9.14 -9.44
C LEU A 292 17.27 9.72 -8.09
N GLU A 293 16.02 10.11 -8.03
CA GLU A 293 15.44 10.75 -6.85
C GLU A 293 14.44 9.84 -6.12
N LEU A 294 14.42 9.99 -4.80
CA LEU A 294 13.31 9.51 -3.96
C LEU A 294 12.25 10.61 -3.91
N VAL A 295 11.05 10.30 -4.37
CA VAL A 295 9.93 11.26 -4.41
C VAL A 295 8.81 10.82 -3.47
N SER A 296 8.09 11.79 -2.90
CA SER A 296 6.91 11.46 -2.08
C SER A 296 5.72 11.13 -2.96
N ALA A 297 4.90 10.15 -2.52
CA ALA A 297 3.61 9.83 -3.12
C ALA A 297 2.69 11.06 -3.14
N GLN A 298 1.92 11.22 -4.21
CA GLN A 298 1.08 12.42 -4.44
C GLN A 298 -0.40 12.20 -4.09
N LEU A 299 -0.91 10.98 -4.28
CA LEU A 299 -2.35 10.69 -4.09
C LEU A 299 -2.70 10.36 -2.63
N GLY A 300 -1.71 10.10 -1.78
CA GLY A 300 -1.92 9.80 -0.37
C GLY A 300 -2.93 8.66 -0.15
N SER A 301 -3.93 8.88 0.70
CA SER A 301 -4.92 7.85 1.05
C SER A 301 -5.93 7.53 -0.06
N THR A 302 -5.91 8.23 -1.19
CA THR A 302 -6.78 7.93 -2.35
C THR A 302 -6.11 6.99 -3.34
N ALA A 303 -4.77 6.87 -3.30
CA ALA A 303 -4.01 6.05 -4.22
C ALA A 303 -4.53 4.61 -4.34
N PRO A 304 -4.78 3.85 -3.24
CA PRO A 304 -5.26 2.48 -3.37
C PRO A 304 -6.67 2.38 -3.94
N ILE A 305 -7.55 3.35 -3.66
CA ILE A 305 -8.91 3.40 -4.25
C ILE A 305 -8.82 3.61 -5.77
N VAL A 306 -8.02 4.60 -6.19
CA VAL A 306 -7.80 4.94 -7.61
C VAL A 306 -7.12 3.79 -8.35
N GLY A 307 -6.13 3.14 -7.74
CA GLY A 307 -5.43 2.01 -8.34
C GLY A 307 -6.30 0.77 -8.47
N ALA A 308 -7.06 0.41 -7.44
CA ALA A 308 -8.03 -0.68 -7.51
C ALA A 308 -9.09 -0.41 -8.62
N ALA A 309 -9.58 0.82 -8.71
CA ALA A 309 -10.48 1.23 -9.79
C ALA A 309 -9.82 1.12 -11.17
N ARG A 310 -8.54 1.48 -11.29
CA ARG A 310 -7.77 1.29 -12.52
C ARG A 310 -7.73 -0.16 -12.95
N GLY A 311 -7.47 -1.10 -12.00
CA GLY A 311 -7.52 -2.54 -12.28
C GLY A 311 -8.88 -2.98 -12.82
N ALA A 312 -9.99 -2.46 -12.29
CA ALA A 312 -11.32 -2.72 -12.83
C ALA A 312 -11.51 -2.13 -14.24
N TRP A 313 -11.03 -0.92 -14.50
CA TRP A 313 -11.05 -0.31 -15.83
C TRP A 313 -10.30 -1.14 -16.87
N GLN A 314 -9.18 -1.76 -16.51
CA GLN A 314 -8.41 -2.64 -17.38
C GLN A 314 -9.13 -3.94 -17.76
N LEU A 315 -10.09 -4.41 -16.94
CA LEU A 315 -10.90 -5.58 -17.27
C LEU A 315 -12.01 -5.30 -18.31
N ILE A 316 -12.39 -4.05 -18.50
CA ILE A 316 -13.55 -3.66 -19.31
C ILE A 316 -13.20 -2.90 -20.59
N ASN A 317 -11.91 -2.58 -20.77
CA ASN A 317 -11.34 -1.99 -21.96
C ASN A 317 -10.48 -3.00 -22.70
#